data_c47ebf864e71d6fb11ce9400cf96f5ec
#
_entry.id   c47ebf864e71d6fb11ce9400cf96f5ec
#
_cell.length_a   1.000
_cell.length_b   1.000
_cell.length_c   1.000
_cell.angle_alpha   90.00
_cell.angle_beta   90.00
_cell.angle_gamma   90.00
#
_symmetry.space_group_name_H-M   'P 1'
#
loop_
_entity.id
_entity.type
_entity.pdbx_description
1 polymer ?
#
loop_
_entity_poly.entity_id
_entity_poly.type
_entity_poly.pdbx_seq_one_letter_code
_entity_poly.pdbx_strand_id
1 'polypeptide(L)'
;MTPGEIIYHRRVRVLDLAAKTDVAKACRTFGVSRTTFYRWKKVADAYGLAALMPKSKRPPAMPNATPTWVVEELLAEAVVRPTLGAARHAEQLEARGFVISRSGVQKLLHRHGLGRRRQRLAALAQLTAATTGLVTEPALEGPFGFCHFAAHPGDLVALDSFFIGKLKGVGPVWQLTAVDTATRWAIGELVVGPSTRPAAADFVTRVVRKLKRLGVHVSGVLTDNGPEFVAQDFTAHLAKLEITHHRTPPRSPNHNAVCERFQGTALQECWRPAFHRRRFDRLTQLRAELDSWLITYNTRRPNRSDFMQGRTPRQVLDQHRKRQAA
;
A
#
# COMPACT_ATOMS: atom_id res chain seq x y z
N MET A 1 23.67 1.56 13.23
CA MET A 1 24.11 2.40 14.39
C MET A 1 22.91 3.06 15.01
N THR A 2 22.67 2.83 16.28
CA THR A 2 21.58 3.46 17.03
C THR A 2 21.94 4.90 17.41
N PRO A 3 20.95 5.79 17.69
CA PRO A 3 21.24 7.14 18.17
C PRO A 3 22.13 7.18 19.43
N GLY A 4 22.00 6.18 20.31
CA GLY A 4 22.84 6.04 21.50
C GLY A 4 24.30 5.73 21.15
N GLU A 5 24.55 4.85 20.19
CA GLU A 5 25.89 4.53 19.69
C GLU A 5 26.58 5.74 19.04
N ILE A 6 25.83 6.56 18.29
CA ILE A 6 26.37 7.79 17.69
C ILE A 6 26.85 8.76 18.78
N ILE A 7 26.04 8.95 19.85
CA ILE A 7 26.41 9.81 20.99
C ILE A 7 27.60 9.23 21.73
N TYR A 8 27.65 7.93 21.94
CA TYR A 8 28.78 7.24 22.58
C TYR A 8 30.07 7.46 21.81
N HIS A 9 30.09 7.13 20.51
CA HIS A 9 31.28 7.31 19.69
C HIS A 9 31.75 8.77 19.63
N ARG A 10 30.81 9.74 19.59
CA ARG A 10 31.17 11.16 19.68
C ARG A 10 31.89 11.48 20.99
N ARG A 11 31.41 10.99 22.14
CA ARG A 11 32.03 11.23 23.46
C ARG A 11 33.44 10.62 23.52
N VAL A 12 33.61 9.40 23.06
CA VAL A 12 34.89 8.70 22.99
C VAL A 12 35.88 9.47 22.10
N ARG A 13 35.48 9.91 20.91
CA ARG A 13 36.33 10.68 20.00
C ARG A 13 36.77 12.01 20.58
N VAL A 14 35.96 12.69 21.37
CA VAL A 14 36.33 13.92 22.06
C VAL A 14 37.44 13.65 23.07
N LEU A 15 37.34 12.58 23.84
CA LEU A 15 38.37 12.21 24.82
C LEU A 15 39.68 11.78 24.14
N ASP A 16 39.58 10.98 23.06
CA ASP A 16 40.73 10.53 22.28
C ASP A 16 41.50 11.71 21.62
N LEU A 17 40.75 12.65 21.00
CA LEU A 17 41.38 13.83 20.42
C LEU A 17 42.07 14.70 21.49
N ALA A 18 41.45 14.85 22.66
CA ALA A 18 42.06 15.60 23.77
C ALA A 18 43.33 14.95 24.31
N ALA A 19 43.42 13.62 24.33
CA ALA A 19 44.60 12.87 24.71
C ALA A 19 45.75 13.02 23.69
N LYS A 20 45.43 13.15 22.40
CA LYS A 20 46.40 13.31 21.30
C LYS A 20 46.83 14.75 21.05
N THR A 21 46.09 15.75 21.51
CA THR A 21 46.36 17.18 21.25
C THR A 21 46.26 17.98 22.53
N ASP A 22 45.16 18.68 22.74
CA ASP A 22 44.84 19.38 23.98
C ASP A 22 43.32 19.49 24.15
N VAL A 23 42.88 19.71 25.41
CA VAL A 23 41.45 19.80 25.77
C VAL A 23 40.77 20.97 25.10
N ALA A 24 41.44 22.10 24.93
CA ALA A 24 40.83 23.29 24.33
C ALA A 24 40.57 23.08 22.85
N LYS A 25 41.47 22.44 22.14
CA LYS A 25 41.34 22.09 20.72
C LYS A 25 40.24 21.07 20.53
N ALA A 26 40.23 20.00 21.32
CA ALA A 26 39.18 18.98 21.23
C ALA A 26 37.79 19.57 21.50
N CYS A 27 37.64 20.39 22.53
CA CYS A 27 36.38 21.06 22.85
C CYS A 27 35.90 21.97 21.72
N ARG A 28 36.79 22.74 21.10
CA ARG A 28 36.42 23.58 19.94
C ARG A 28 36.03 22.79 18.73
N THR A 29 36.80 21.76 18.40
CA THR A 29 36.52 20.90 17.21
C THR A 29 35.16 20.22 17.28
N PHE A 30 34.77 19.76 18.45
CA PHE A 30 33.49 19.03 18.60
C PHE A 30 32.34 19.89 19.16
N GLY A 31 32.56 21.20 19.40
CA GLY A 31 31.54 22.10 19.95
C GLY A 31 31.06 21.67 21.35
N VAL A 32 31.99 21.24 22.22
CA VAL A 32 31.72 20.76 23.58
C VAL A 32 32.31 21.72 24.60
N SER A 33 31.57 22.04 25.67
CA SER A 33 32.10 22.86 26.76
C SER A 33 33.17 22.09 27.57
N ARG A 34 34.15 22.79 28.12
CA ARG A 34 35.18 22.19 29.00
C ARG A 34 34.55 21.48 30.20
N THR A 35 33.48 22.05 30.77
CA THR A 35 32.76 21.44 31.90
C THR A 35 32.16 20.08 31.50
N THR A 36 31.61 19.97 30.31
CA THR A 36 31.04 18.71 29.77
C THR A 36 32.18 17.70 29.50
N PHE A 37 33.30 18.15 28.97
CA PHE A 37 34.49 17.32 28.74
C PHE A 37 34.99 16.70 30.06
N TYR A 38 35.26 17.50 31.09
CA TYR A 38 35.74 16.98 32.38
C TYR A 38 34.72 16.07 33.07
N ARG A 39 33.43 16.33 32.93
CA ARG A 39 32.41 15.41 33.41
C ARG A 39 32.48 14.03 32.72
N TRP A 40 32.67 14.00 31.40
CA TRP A 40 32.83 12.73 30.68
C TRP A 40 34.15 12.06 31.03
N LYS A 41 35.24 12.82 31.14
CA LYS A 41 36.54 12.31 31.55
C LYS A 41 36.47 11.67 32.93
N LYS A 42 35.91 12.34 33.93
CA LYS A 42 35.71 11.78 35.28
C LYS A 42 34.93 10.46 35.26
N VAL A 43 33.87 10.34 34.42
CA VAL A 43 33.10 9.10 34.28
C VAL A 43 33.91 8.01 33.60
N ALA A 44 34.68 8.35 32.57
CA ALA A 44 35.51 7.39 31.85
C ALA A 44 36.68 6.89 32.73
N ASP A 45 37.32 7.78 33.48
CA ASP A 45 38.41 7.44 34.40
C ASP A 45 37.95 6.55 35.57
N ALA A 46 36.72 6.78 36.08
CA ALA A 46 36.16 6.02 37.19
C ALA A 46 35.56 4.66 36.80
N TYR A 47 34.90 4.58 35.64
CA TYR A 47 34.05 3.46 35.25
C TYR A 47 34.34 2.90 33.85
N GLY A 48 35.39 3.39 33.19
CA GLY A 48 35.76 3.01 31.83
C GLY A 48 34.94 3.70 30.73
N LEU A 49 35.41 3.56 29.49
CA LEU A 49 34.79 4.20 28.34
C LEU A 49 33.34 3.74 28.09
N ALA A 50 33.02 2.49 28.41
CA ALA A 50 31.63 1.93 28.25
C ALA A 50 30.59 2.72 29.05
N ALA A 51 31.00 3.34 30.19
CA ALA A 51 30.13 4.17 31.02
C ALA A 51 29.69 5.48 30.33
N LEU A 52 30.32 5.84 29.21
CA LEU A 52 29.93 6.99 28.38
C LEU A 52 28.72 6.71 27.51
N MET A 53 28.22 5.46 27.42
CA MET A 53 27.00 5.13 26.73
C MET A 53 25.83 5.89 27.37
N PRO A 54 24.97 6.56 26.58
CA PRO A 54 23.80 7.21 27.14
C PRO A 54 22.91 6.21 27.85
N LYS A 55 22.58 6.46 29.10
CA LYS A 55 21.58 5.65 29.82
C LYS A 55 20.20 5.89 29.21
N SER A 56 19.41 4.83 29.07
CA SER A 56 18.02 4.96 28.66
C SER A 56 17.27 5.86 29.65
N LYS A 57 16.59 6.87 29.14
CA LYS A 57 15.72 7.73 29.96
C LYS A 57 14.38 7.07 30.32
N ARG A 58 14.10 5.90 29.71
CA ARG A 58 12.88 5.14 30.01
C ARG A 58 13.11 4.29 31.27
N PRO A 59 12.18 4.31 32.23
CA PRO A 59 12.26 3.43 33.37
C PRO A 59 12.27 1.97 32.88
N PRO A 60 12.98 1.05 33.56
CA PRO A 60 13.05 -0.36 33.19
C PRO A 60 11.68 -1.05 33.16
N ALA A 61 10.76 -0.61 34.04
CA ALA A 61 9.36 -1.03 34.05
C ALA A 61 8.46 0.18 33.92
N MET A 62 7.44 0.10 33.09
CA MET A 62 6.38 1.11 32.98
C MET A 62 5.30 0.76 34.00
N PRO A 63 4.98 1.62 34.99
CA PRO A 63 3.98 1.31 36.03
C PRO A 63 2.62 0.88 35.47
N ASN A 64 2.24 1.42 34.31
CA ASN A 64 0.98 1.13 33.62
C ASN A 64 1.17 0.17 32.42
N ALA A 65 2.22 -0.65 32.41
CA ALA A 65 2.39 -1.65 31.36
C ALA A 65 1.29 -2.71 31.46
N THR A 66 0.69 -3.05 30.34
CA THR A 66 -0.25 -4.17 30.27
C THR A 66 0.47 -5.43 30.71
N PRO A 67 -0.06 -6.23 31.65
CA PRO A 67 0.54 -7.48 32.10
C PRO A 67 0.82 -8.42 30.92
N THR A 68 1.96 -9.10 30.96
CA THR A 68 2.43 -9.99 29.87
C THR A 68 1.39 -11.01 29.46
N TRP A 69 0.74 -11.66 30.44
CA TRP A 69 -0.28 -12.68 30.20
C TRP A 69 -1.52 -12.10 29.48
N VAL A 70 -1.93 -10.85 29.74
CA VAL A 70 -3.01 -10.17 28.99
C VAL A 70 -2.58 -9.92 27.54
N VAL A 71 -1.32 -9.58 27.33
CA VAL A 71 -0.78 -9.39 25.98
C VAL A 71 -0.79 -10.72 25.22
N GLU A 72 -0.34 -11.79 25.86
CA GLU A 72 -0.33 -13.15 25.27
C GLU A 72 -1.75 -13.61 24.92
N GLU A 73 -2.71 -13.42 25.81
CA GLU A 73 -4.12 -13.74 25.56
C GLU A 73 -4.69 -12.91 24.41
N LEU A 74 -4.41 -11.60 24.34
CA LEU A 74 -4.80 -10.75 23.23
C LEU A 74 -4.22 -11.25 21.90
N LEU A 75 -2.95 -11.64 21.89
CA LEU A 75 -2.29 -12.11 20.67
C LEU A 75 -2.86 -13.46 20.21
N ALA A 76 -3.10 -14.39 21.13
CA ALA A 76 -3.75 -15.67 20.84
C ALA A 76 -5.16 -15.45 20.27
N GLU A 77 -5.97 -14.64 20.92
CA GLU A 77 -7.31 -14.27 20.44
C GLU A 77 -7.28 -13.61 19.06
N ALA A 78 -6.32 -12.71 18.83
CA ALA A 78 -6.18 -12.01 17.55
C ALA A 78 -5.80 -12.92 16.39
N VAL A 79 -5.09 -14.02 16.67
CA VAL A 79 -4.77 -15.06 15.68
C VAL A 79 -5.98 -15.96 15.44
N VAL A 80 -6.66 -16.40 16.50
CA VAL A 80 -7.83 -17.29 16.40
C VAL A 80 -9.02 -16.56 15.73
N ARG A 81 -9.19 -15.26 16.01
CA ARG A 81 -10.27 -14.42 15.45
C ARG A 81 -9.72 -13.25 14.65
N PRO A 82 -9.04 -13.51 13.53
CA PRO A 82 -8.27 -12.50 12.79
C PRO A 82 -9.11 -11.39 12.16
N THR A 83 -10.42 -11.60 12.03
CA THR A 83 -11.36 -10.63 11.43
C THR A 83 -11.80 -9.54 12.40
N LEU A 84 -11.64 -9.76 13.71
CA LEU A 84 -12.05 -8.79 14.72
C LEU A 84 -11.12 -7.58 14.73
N GLY A 85 -11.70 -6.37 14.87
CA GLY A 85 -10.94 -5.13 15.04
C GLY A 85 -10.54 -4.87 16.49
N ALA A 86 -9.63 -3.92 16.71
CA ALA A 86 -9.11 -3.58 18.05
C ALA A 86 -10.21 -3.18 19.05
N ALA A 87 -11.31 -2.59 18.61
CA ALA A 87 -12.44 -2.27 19.48
C ALA A 87 -13.09 -3.53 20.05
N ARG A 88 -13.36 -4.53 19.19
CA ARG A 88 -13.96 -5.80 19.62
C ARG A 88 -13.04 -6.65 20.49
N HIS A 89 -11.74 -6.61 20.24
CA HIS A 89 -10.78 -7.25 21.16
C HIS A 89 -10.73 -6.55 22.51
N ALA A 90 -10.88 -5.21 22.56
CA ALA A 90 -10.98 -4.48 23.83
C ALA A 90 -12.25 -4.86 24.62
N GLU A 91 -13.40 -4.93 23.96
CA GLU A 91 -14.67 -5.39 24.56
C GLU A 91 -14.56 -6.82 25.11
N GLN A 92 -13.89 -7.72 24.40
CA GLN A 92 -13.70 -9.10 24.87
C GLN A 92 -12.77 -9.20 26.08
N LEU A 93 -11.70 -8.40 26.11
CA LEU A 93 -10.81 -8.31 27.26
C LEU A 93 -11.52 -7.70 28.46
N GLU A 94 -12.34 -6.68 28.25
CA GLU A 94 -13.16 -6.06 29.30
C GLU A 94 -14.16 -7.07 29.90
N ALA A 95 -14.82 -7.88 29.08
CA ALA A 95 -15.70 -8.95 29.54
C ALA A 95 -14.98 -10.02 30.39
N ARG A 96 -13.65 -10.10 30.27
CA ARG A 96 -12.78 -10.98 31.08
C ARG A 96 -12.13 -10.27 32.27
N GLY A 97 -12.52 -9.01 32.53
CA GLY A 97 -12.02 -8.21 33.64
C GLY A 97 -10.80 -7.35 33.33
N PHE A 98 -10.41 -7.19 32.04
CA PHE A 98 -9.28 -6.36 31.64
C PHE A 98 -9.71 -5.13 30.86
N VAL A 99 -9.62 -3.98 31.49
CA VAL A 99 -9.94 -2.69 30.86
C VAL A 99 -8.71 -2.17 30.09
N ILE A 100 -8.72 -2.37 28.77
CA ILE A 100 -7.73 -1.82 27.87
C ILE A 100 -8.46 -0.98 26.81
N SER A 101 -7.99 0.25 26.60
CA SER A 101 -8.59 1.11 25.57
C SER A 101 -8.35 0.52 24.16
N ARG A 102 -9.26 0.79 23.22
CA ARG A 102 -9.12 0.43 21.80
C ARG A 102 -7.73 0.84 21.24
N SER A 103 -7.24 2.04 21.57
CA SER A 103 -5.93 2.52 21.13
C SER A 103 -4.78 1.72 21.78
N GLY A 104 -4.94 1.27 23.00
CA GLY A 104 -3.99 0.38 23.70
C GLY A 104 -3.88 -0.96 22.97
N VAL A 105 -5.01 -1.61 22.72
CA VAL A 105 -5.08 -2.86 21.93
C VAL A 105 -4.45 -2.68 20.54
N GLN A 106 -4.80 -1.61 19.83
CA GLN A 106 -4.23 -1.33 18.51
C GLN A 106 -2.70 -1.20 18.54
N LYS A 107 -2.16 -0.49 19.54
CA LYS A 107 -0.70 -0.33 19.71
C LYS A 107 -0.02 -1.66 20.03
N LEU A 108 -0.63 -2.50 20.88
CA LEU A 108 -0.11 -3.84 21.21
C LEU A 108 -0.08 -4.72 19.96
N LEU A 109 -1.20 -4.81 19.23
CA LEU A 109 -1.26 -5.58 17.99
C LEU A 109 -0.23 -5.10 16.96
N HIS A 110 -0.05 -3.78 16.78
CA HIS A 110 0.98 -3.25 15.88
C HIS A 110 2.40 -3.61 16.31
N ARG A 111 2.71 -3.52 17.61
CA ARG A 111 4.02 -3.87 18.16
C ARG A 111 4.40 -5.33 17.91
N HIS A 112 3.41 -6.21 17.88
CA HIS A 112 3.60 -7.64 17.65
C HIS A 112 3.31 -8.07 16.19
N GLY A 113 3.23 -7.12 15.25
CA GLY A 113 3.04 -7.45 13.83
C GLY A 113 1.65 -7.95 13.46
N LEU A 114 0.64 -7.82 14.36
CA LEU A 114 -0.74 -8.24 14.15
C LEU A 114 -1.73 -7.08 13.98
N GLY A 115 -1.24 -5.88 13.74
CA GLY A 115 -2.06 -4.66 13.67
C GLY A 115 -3.06 -4.66 12.51
N ARG A 116 -2.73 -5.29 11.40
CA ARG A 116 -3.59 -5.38 10.21
C ARG A 116 -4.26 -6.75 10.13
N ARG A 117 -5.51 -6.78 9.65
CA ARG A 117 -6.24 -8.05 9.44
C ARG A 117 -5.43 -9.09 8.67
N ARG A 118 -4.76 -8.69 7.59
CA ARG A 118 -3.92 -9.59 6.78
C ARG A 118 -2.82 -10.27 7.59
N GLN A 119 -2.18 -9.55 8.51
CA GLN A 119 -1.10 -10.09 9.34
C GLN A 119 -1.64 -11.17 10.28
N ARG A 120 -2.80 -10.93 10.89
CA ARG A 120 -3.46 -11.91 11.76
C ARG A 120 -3.90 -13.17 11.02
N LEU A 121 -4.43 -13.01 9.82
CA LEU A 121 -4.80 -14.13 8.97
C LEU A 121 -3.57 -14.94 8.51
N ALA A 122 -2.48 -14.28 8.16
CA ALA A 122 -1.22 -14.95 7.83
C ALA A 122 -0.67 -15.73 9.03
N ALA A 123 -0.76 -15.16 10.25
CA ALA A 123 -0.38 -15.84 11.48
C ALA A 123 -1.27 -17.07 11.76
N LEU A 124 -2.60 -16.97 11.51
CA LEU A 124 -3.51 -18.11 11.62
C LEU A 124 -3.15 -19.22 10.62
N ALA A 125 -2.87 -18.87 9.37
CA ALA A 125 -2.48 -19.84 8.35
C ALA A 125 -1.18 -20.56 8.73
N GLN A 126 -0.18 -19.83 9.24
CA GLN A 126 1.07 -20.41 9.75
C GLN A 126 0.84 -21.34 10.94
N LEU A 127 -0.01 -20.92 11.88
CA LEU A 127 -0.37 -21.76 13.04
C LEU A 127 -1.07 -23.04 12.59
N THR A 128 -2.03 -22.96 11.67
CA THR A 128 -2.74 -24.11 11.12
C THR A 128 -1.78 -25.07 10.39
N ALA A 129 -0.89 -24.53 9.54
CA ALA A 129 0.12 -25.35 8.87
C ALA A 129 1.06 -26.05 9.85
N ALA A 130 1.48 -25.35 10.92
CA ALA A 130 2.36 -25.92 11.95
C ALA A 130 1.67 -26.98 12.82
N THR A 131 0.36 -26.83 13.09
CA THR A 131 -0.37 -27.75 13.99
C THR A 131 -0.97 -28.95 13.26
N THR A 132 -1.42 -28.77 12.00
CA THR A 132 -2.08 -29.85 11.23
C THR A 132 -1.17 -30.50 10.21
N GLY A 133 -0.02 -29.92 9.88
CA GLY A 133 0.85 -30.33 8.79
C GLY A 133 0.21 -30.18 7.40
N LEU A 134 -1.04 -29.73 7.34
CA LEU A 134 -1.80 -29.54 6.11
C LEU A 134 -1.72 -28.07 5.68
N VAL A 135 -1.13 -27.82 4.54
CA VAL A 135 -1.24 -26.54 3.85
C VAL A 135 -2.53 -26.61 3.04
N THR A 136 -3.61 -26.03 3.56
CA THR A 136 -4.87 -25.97 2.82
C THR A 136 -4.78 -24.98 1.67
N GLU A 137 -5.52 -25.21 0.57
CA GLU A 137 -5.63 -24.25 -0.54
C GLU A 137 -5.87 -22.80 -0.08
N PRO A 138 -6.78 -22.52 0.87
CA PRO A 138 -6.94 -21.17 1.43
C PRO A 138 -5.71 -20.65 2.17
N ALA A 139 -4.84 -21.50 2.70
CA ALA A 139 -3.58 -21.08 3.33
C ALA A 139 -2.49 -20.77 2.30
N LEU A 140 -2.52 -21.43 1.12
CA LEU A 140 -1.67 -21.15 -0.03
C LEU A 140 -2.13 -19.89 -0.78
N GLU A 141 -3.43 -19.70 -0.94
CA GLU A 141 -4.03 -18.52 -1.56
C GLU A 141 -3.87 -17.25 -0.71
N GLY A 142 -3.40 -17.39 0.52
CA GLY A 142 -3.35 -16.33 1.52
C GLY A 142 -4.75 -15.96 2.02
N PRO A 143 -4.81 -15.31 3.18
CA PRO A 143 -6.07 -14.95 3.86
C PRO A 143 -6.92 -13.92 3.13
N PHE A 144 -6.55 -13.57 1.95
CA PHE A 144 -7.22 -12.68 1.03
C PHE A 144 -7.47 -13.47 -0.25
N GLY A 145 -8.48 -14.25 -0.21
CA GLY A 145 -9.16 -14.51 -1.44
C GLY A 145 -9.18 -13.17 -2.18
N PHE A 146 -8.45 -13.10 -3.27
CA PHE A 146 -8.66 -12.07 -4.28
C PHE A 146 -8.21 -10.63 -3.98
N CYS A 147 -6.96 -10.37 -3.56
CA CYS A 147 -6.26 -9.30 -4.24
C CYS A 147 -5.85 -9.87 -5.60
N HIS A 148 -6.63 -9.61 -6.62
CA HIS A 148 -6.30 -9.97 -8.00
C HIS A 148 -5.07 -9.16 -8.48
N PHE A 149 -3.89 -9.55 -8.02
CA PHE A 149 -2.63 -9.07 -8.54
C PHE A 149 -2.10 -10.13 -9.48
N ALA A 150 -2.11 -9.82 -10.75
CA ALA A 150 -1.46 -10.66 -11.74
C ALA A 150 0.06 -10.64 -11.56
N ALA A 151 0.71 -11.76 -11.84
CA ALA A 151 2.16 -11.86 -11.81
C ALA A 151 2.77 -11.20 -13.05
N HIS A 152 2.09 -11.32 -14.21
CA HIS A 152 2.57 -10.79 -15.47
C HIS A 152 1.61 -9.76 -16.07
N PRO A 153 2.16 -8.81 -16.88
CA PRO A 153 1.33 -7.85 -17.60
C PRO A 153 0.30 -8.54 -18.49
N GLY A 154 -0.96 -8.15 -18.36
CA GLY A 154 -2.05 -8.69 -19.15
C GLY A 154 -2.76 -9.91 -18.57
N ASP A 155 -2.19 -10.59 -17.55
CA ASP A 155 -2.87 -11.73 -16.91
C ASP A 155 -4.23 -11.32 -16.34
N LEU A 156 -4.32 -10.08 -15.82
CA LEU A 156 -5.56 -9.55 -15.30
C LEU A 156 -5.65 -8.03 -15.47
N VAL A 157 -6.61 -7.57 -16.24
CA VAL A 157 -6.95 -6.16 -16.43
C VAL A 157 -8.25 -5.85 -15.70
N ALA A 158 -8.18 -4.98 -14.70
CA ALA A 158 -9.35 -4.52 -13.96
C ALA A 158 -10.09 -3.45 -14.75
N LEU A 159 -11.40 -3.59 -14.88
CA LEU A 159 -12.30 -2.64 -15.55
C LEU A 159 -13.29 -2.06 -14.56
N ASP A 160 -13.65 -0.79 -14.79
CA ASP A 160 -14.69 -0.12 -14.03
C ASP A 160 -15.14 1.15 -14.75
N SER A 161 -16.29 1.70 -14.36
CA SER A 161 -16.80 2.97 -14.84
C SER A 161 -17.15 3.91 -13.69
N PHE A 162 -16.90 5.21 -13.83
CA PHE A 162 -17.29 6.17 -12.81
C PHE A 162 -17.74 7.50 -13.40
N PHE A 163 -18.65 8.16 -12.71
CA PHE A 163 -19.19 9.45 -13.08
C PHE A 163 -18.20 10.58 -12.78
N ILE A 164 -17.88 11.40 -13.77
CA ILE A 164 -16.95 12.54 -13.60
C ILE A 164 -17.65 13.90 -13.52
N GLY A 165 -18.88 14.01 -14.03
CA GLY A 165 -19.64 15.27 -13.98
C GLY A 165 -20.65 15.41 -15.12
N LYS A 166 -21.33 16.55 -15.14
CA LYS A 166 -22.24 16.94 -16.23
C LYS A 166 -21.63 18.04 -17.06
N LEU A 167 -21.60 17.85 -18.37
CA LEU A 167 -21.16 18.86 -19.33
C LEU A 167 -22.39 19.58 -19.92
N LYS A 168 -22.43 20.90 -19.80
CA LYS A 168 -23.56 21.70 -20.28
C LYS A 168 -23.73 21.51 -21.80
N GLY A 169 -24.94 21.21 -22.23
CA GLY A 169 -25.25 20.96 -23.65
C GLY A 169 -24.90 19.55 -24.17
N VAL A 170 -24.19 18.72 -23.37
CA VAL A 170 -23.79 17.35 -23.75
C VAL A 170 -24.43 16.31 -22.84
N GLY A 171 -24.49 16.55 -21.53
CA GLY A 171 -25.09 15.64 -20.57
C GLY A 171 -24.11 15.08 -19.54
N PRO A 172 -24.49 14.02 -18.82
CA PRO A 172 -23.62 13.35 -17.87
C PRO A 172 -22.47 12.64 -18.57
N VAL A 173 -21.27 12.77 -18.05
CA VAL A 173 -20.04 12.17 -18.62
C VAL A 173 -19.49 11.15 -17.65
N TRP A 174 -19.21 9.97 -18.15
CA TRP A 174 -18.62 8.86 -17.43
C TRP A 174 -17.25 8.52 -18.00
N GLN A 175 -16.35 8.07 -17.15
CA GLN A 175 -15.07 7.53 -17.55
C GLN A 175 -15.10 6.01 -17.45
N LEU A 176 -14.84 5.33 -18.56
CA LEU A 176 -14.48 3.93 -18.60
C LEU A 176 -12.99 3.81 -18.27
N THR A 177 -12.66 2.89 -17.41
CA THR A 177 -11.30 2.71 -16.89
C THR A 177 -10.86 1.26 -17.04
N ALA A 178 -9.62 1.06 -17.50
CA ALA A 178 -8.95 -0.23 -17.48
C ALA A 178 -7.57 -0.06 -16.85
N VAL A 179 -7.23 -0.92 -15.91
CA VAL A 179 -5.92 -0.90 -15.24
C VAL A 179 -5.34 -2.30 -15.24
N ASP A 180 -4.18 -2.47 -15.86
CA ASP A 180 -3.42 -3.72 -15.73
C ASP A 180 -2.93 -3.91 -14.30
N THR A 181 -3.28 -5.03 -13.68
CA THR A 181 -3.04 -5.24 -12.25
C THR A 181 -1.58 -5.52 -11.93
N ALA A 182 -0.77 -5.97 -12.91
CA ALA A 182 0.64 -6.23 -12.74
C ALA A 182 1.52 -4.98 -12.88
N THR A 183 1.19 -4.08 -13.81
CA THR A 183 2.03 -2.90 -14.09
C THR A 183 1.43 -1.60 -13.61
N ARG A 184 0.13 -1.60 -13.28
CA ARG A 184 -0.67 -0.38 -13.04
C ARG A 184 -0.83 0.50 -14.28
N TRP A 185 -0.51 -0.01 -15.47
CA TRP A 185 -0.77 0.71 -16.69
C TRP A 185 -2.25 0.98 -16.85
N ALA A 186 -2.60 2.24 -17.04
CA ALA A 186 -3.99 2.67 -17.07
C ALA A 186 -4.40 3.16 -18.47
N ILE A 187 -5.63 2.83 -18.84
CA ILE A 187 -6.31 3.29 -20.04
C ILE A 187 -7.65 3.85 -19.60
N GLY A 188 -8.04 5.00 -20.12
CA GLY A 188 -9.32 5.63 -19.83
C GLY A 188 -9.96 6.15 -21.10
N GLU A 189 -11.30 6.16 -21.14
CA GLU A 189 -12.10 6.75 -22.21
C GLU A 189 -13.36 7.39 -21.64
N LEU A 190 -13.86 8.44 -22.31
CA LEU A 190 -15.06 9.16 -21.89
C LEU A 190 -16.25 8.81 -22.77
N VAL A 191 -17.37 8.54 -22.10
CA VAL A 191 -18.69 8.30 -22.71
C VAL A 191 -19.71 9.30 -22.18
N VAL A 192 -20.69 9.64 -23.00
CA VAL A 192 -21.84 10.45 -22.59
C VAL A 192 -22.96 9.50 -22.15
N GLY A 193 -23.49 9.73 -20.96
CA GLY A 193 -24.45 8.83 -20.33
C GLY A 193 -23.76 7.71 -19.55
N PRO A 194 -24.53 6.90 -18.81
CA PRO A 194 -24.06 5.68 -18.16
C PRO A 194 -23.41 4.74 -19.18
N SER A 195 -22.44 3.96 -18.73
CA SER A 195 -21.86 2.92 -19.58
C SER A 195 -22.93 1.96 -20.07
N THR A 196 -22.95 1.73 -21.38
CA THR A 196 -23.85 0.75 -22.00
C THR A 196 -23.07 -0.52 -22.33
N ARG A 197 -23.78 -1.65 -22.45
CA ARG A 197 -23.17 -2.95 -22.82
C ARG A 197 -22.30 -2.89 -24.08
N PRO A 198 -22.78 -2.30 -25.22
CA PRO A 198 -21.94 -2.13 -26.40
C PRO A 198 -20.71 -1.26 -26.14
N ALA A 199 -20.86 -0.16 -25.39
CA ALA A 199 -19.75 0.73 -25.08
C ALA A 199 -18.66 0.03 -24.24
N ALA A 200 -19.04 -0.84 -23.29
CA ALA A 200 -18.13 -1.63 -22.50
C ALA A 200 -17.37 -2.67 -23.36
N ALA A 201 -18.06 -3.40 -24.24
CA ALA A 201 -17.47 -4.37 -25.15
C ALA A 201 -16.49 -3.70 -26.14
N ASP A 202 -16.89 -2.59 -26.74
CA ASP A 202 -16.02 -1.79 -27.61
C ASP A 202 -14.80 -1.25 -26.87
N PHE A 203 -14.98 -0.81 -25.63
CA PHE A 203 -13.87 -0.33 -24.80
C PHE A 203 -12.86 -1.44 -24.55
N VAL A 204 -13.29 -2.65 -24.17
CA VAL A 204 -12.39 -3.80 -23.99
C VAL A 204 -11.61 -4.10 -25.27
N THR A 205 -12.24 -4.10 -26.42
CA THR A 205 -11.58 -4.31 -27.71
C THR A 205 -10.46 -3.28 -27.94
N ARG A 206 -10.72 -2.01 -27.61
CA ARG A 206 -9.70 -0.94 -27.72
C ARG A 206 -8.60 -1.10 -26.68
N VAL A 207 -8.93 -1.52 -25.47
CA VAL A 207 -7.95 -1.83 -24.40
C VAL A 207 -6.99 -2.93 -24.84
N VAL A 208 -7.52 -4.05 -25.31
CA VAL A 208 -6.74 -5.19 -25.84
C VAL A 208 -5.81 -4.73 -26.95
N ARG A 209 -6.32 -3.96 -27.90
CA ARG A 209 -5.52 -3.41 -29.01
C ARG A 209 -4.40 -2.49 -28.53
N LYS A 210 -4.70 -1.61 -27.56
CA LYS A 210 -3.70 -0.68 -26.98
C LYS A 210 -2.61 -1.46 -26.22
N LEU A 211 -2.97 -2.45 -25.42
CA LEU A 211 -2.04 -3.29 -24.67
C LEU A 211 -1.20 -4.18 -25.60
N LYS A 212 -1.80 -4.74 -26.64
CA LYS A 212 -1.07 -5.51 -27.68
C LYS A 212 0.03 -4.69 -28.37
N ARG A 213 -0.22 -3.39 -28.66
CA ARG A 213 0.81 -2.46 -29.18
C ARG A 213 1.97 -2.25 -28.19
N LEU A 214 1.71 -2.44 -26.90
CA LEU A 214 2.72 -2.42 -25.86
C LEU A 214 3.38 -3.79 -25.63
N GLY A 215 3.09 -4.81 -26.46
CA GLY A 215 3.61 -6.16 -26.33
C GLY A 215 2.98 -6.93 -25.16
N VAL A 216 1.79 -6.52 -24.72
CA VAL A 216 1.06 -7.17 -23.62
C VAL A 216 -0.14 -7.92 -24.18
N HIS A 217 -0.19 -9.22 -23.94
CA HIS A 217 -1.34 -10.07 -24.25
C HIS A 217 -2.30 -10.07 -23.05
N VAL A 218 -3.59 -9.83 -23.29
CA VAL A 218 -4.62 -9.83 -22.23
C VAL A 218 -5.25 -11.21 -22.18
N SER A 219 -5.14 -11.90 -21.05
CA SER A 219 -5.74 -13.23 -20.82
C SER A 219 -6.94 -13.17 -19.86
N GLY A 220 -7.01 -12.19 -18.98
CA GLY A 220 -8.10 -12.05 -18.01
C GLY A 220 -8.57 -10.61 -17.81
N VAL A 221 -9.88 -10.47 -17.59
CA VAL A 221 -10.52 -9.20 -17.28
C VAL A 221 -11.30 -9.35 -15.98
N LEU A 222 -11.12 -8.40 -15.06
CA LEU A 222 -11.85 -8.29 -13.80
C LEU A 222 -12.84 -7.14 -13.87
N THR A 223 -14.11 -7.41 -13.56
CA THR A 223 -15.15 -6.38 -13.43
C THR A 223 -15.88 -6.50 -12.10
N ASP A 224 -16.58 -5.45 -11.72
CA ASP A 224 -17.65 -5.55 -10.74
C ASP A 224 -18.92 -6.20 -11.36
N ASN A 225 -20.02 -6.17 -10.60
CA ASN A 225 -21.32 -6.67 -11.07
C ASN A 225 -22.19 -5.56 -11.67
N GLY A 226 -21.58 -4.54 -12.29
CA GLY A 226 -22.31 -3.50 -13.03
C GLY A 226 -23.16 -4.09 -14.16
N PRO A 227 -24.34 -3.51 -14.43
CA PRO A 227 -25.25 -4.03 -15.45
C PRO A 227 -24.62 -4.09 -16.85
N GLU A 228 -23.62 -3.27 -17.14
CA GLU A 228 -22.85 -3.26 -18.37
C GLU A 228 -21.93 -4.47 -18.53
N PHE A 229 -21.50 -5.10 -17.41
CA PHE A 229 -20.54 -6.20 -17.39
C PHE A 229 -21.21 -7.57 -17.14
N VAL A 230 -22.41 -7.60 -16.54
CA VAL A 230 -23.10 -8.85 -16.17
C VAL A 230 -23.80 -9.51 -17.37
N ALA A 231 -24.00 -8.77 -18.45
CA ALA A 231 -24.73 -9.24 -19.61
C ALA A 231 -24.05 -10.41 -20.34
N GLN A 232 -24.80 -11.36 -20.82
CA GLN A 232 -24.31 -12.49 -21.63
C GLN A 232 -23.52 -12.01 -22.87
N ASP A 233 -23.96 -10.90 -23.50
CA ASP A 233 -23.28 -10.31 -24.66
C ASP A 233 -21.86 -9.88 -24.35
N PHE A 234 -21.62 -9.31 -23.17
CA PHE A 234 -20.27 -8.91 -22.72
C PHE A 234 -19.37 -10.13 -22.49
N THR A 235 -19.90 -11.16 -21.81
CA THR A 235 -19.17 -12.41 -21.59
C THR A 235 -18.89 -13.14 -22.90
N ALA A 236 -19.87 -13.19 -23.82
CA ALA A 236 -19.70 -13.77 -25.15
C ALA A 236 -18.66 -12.99 -25.99
N HIS A 237 -18.62 -11.65 -25.83
CA HIS A 237 -17.61 -10.82 -26.47
C HIS A 237 -16.19 -11.10 -25.96
N LEU A 238 -16.02 -11.26 -24.67
CA LEU A 238 -14.74 -11.65 -24.08
C LEU A 238 -14.29 -13.04 -24.52
N ALA A 239 -15.22 -14.00 -24.60
CA ALA A 239 -14.94 -15.34 -25.10
C ALA A 239 -14.43 -15.32 -26.55
N LYS A 240 -15.00 -14.48 -27.44
CA LYS A 240 -14.49 -14.28 -28.81
C LYS A 240 -13.08 -13.70 -28.86
N LEU A 241 -12.65 -13.00 -27.82
CA LEU A 241 -11.30 -12.45 -27.68
C LEU A 241 -10.37 -13.40 -26.93
N GLU A 242 -10.84 -14.60 -26.55
CA GLU A 242 -10.12 -15.60 -25.74
C GLU A 242 -9.69 -15.06 -24.36
N ILE A 243 -10.52 -14.19 -23.76
CA ILE A 243 -10.28 -13.54 -22.47
C ILE A 243 -11.18 -14.14 -21.41
N THR A 244 -10.60 -14.56 -20.30
CA THR A 244 -11.35 -15.06 -19.14
C THR A 244 -12.00 -13.89 -18.40
N HIS A 245 -13.30 -14.00 -18.11
CA HIS A 245 -14.05 -13.02 -17.34
C HIS A 245 -14.05 -13.37 -15.84
N HIS A 246 -13.45 -12.55 -15.03
CA HIS A 246 -13.48 -12.63 -13.57
C HIS A 246 -14.45 -11.56 -13.06
N ARG A 247 -15.37 -11.95 -12.18
CA ARG A 247 -16.29 -11.00 -11.53
C ARG A 247 -16.03 -10.94 -10.04
N THR A 248 -16.13 -9.75 -9.47
CA THR A 248 -16.00 -9.58 -8.02
C THR A 248 -17.21 -10.21 -7.31
N PRO A 249 -17.03 -10.86 -6.15
CA PRO A 249 -18.17 -11.33 -5.36
C PRO A 249 -19.10 -10.17 -4.98
N PRO A 250 -20.42 -10.41 -4.93
CA PRO A 250 -21.38 -9.40 -4.52
C PRO A 250 -21.03 -8.79 -3.15
N ARG A 251 -21.21 -7.47 -2.99
CA ARG A 251 -20.94 -6.70 -1.76
C ARG A 251 -19.50 -6.77 -1.25
N SER A 252 -18.54 -6.96 -2.13
CA SER A 252 -17.11 -7.06 -1.79
C SER A 252 -16.31 -5.96 -2.49
N PRO A 253 -16.41 -4.68 -2.06
CA PRO A 253 -15.78 -3.54 -2.76
C PRO A 253 -14.26 -3.65 -2.84
N ASN A 254 -13.62 -4.36 -1.91
CA ASN A 254 -12.16 -4.52 -1.89
C ASN A 254 -11.59 -5.31 -3.09
N HIS A 255 -12.43 -5.95 -3.89
CA HIS A 255 -11.98 -6.82 -4.97
C HIS A 255 -11.59 -6.06 -6.24
N ASN A 256 -12.09 -4.84 -6.47
CA ASN A 256 -11.66 -3.97 -7.56
C ASN A 256 -10.80 -2.78 -7.08
N ALA A 257 -10.11 -2.98 -5.97
CA ALA A 257 -9.32 -1.93 -5.29
C ALA A 257 -8.26 -1.26 -6.19
N VAL A 258 -7.82 -1.91 -7.26
CA VAL A 258 -6.86 -1.36 -8.23
C VAL A 258 -7.52 -0.26 -9.07
N CYS A 259 -8.69 -0.54 -9.64
CA CYS A 259 -9.49 0.45 -10.37
C CYS A 259 -9.99 1.57 -9.48
N GLU A 260 -10.55 1.25 -8.32
CA GLU A 260 -11.03 2.26 -7.37
C GLU A 260 -9.93 3.24 -6.95
N ARG A 261 -8.74 2.73 -6.65
CA ARG A 261 -7.60 3.57 -6.31
C ARG A 261 -7.15 4.44 -7.48
N PHE A 262 -7.14 3.90 -8.68
CA PHE A 262 -6.84 4.67 -9.89
C PHE A 262 -7.89 5.76 -10.11
N GLN A 263 -9.18 5.45 -10.01
CA GLN A 263 -10.28 6.42 -10.14
C GLN A 263 -10.18 7.53 -9.11
N GLY A 264 -9.88 7.20 -7.84
CA GLY A 264 -9.59 8.19 -6.80
C GLY A 264 -8.42 9.10 -7.16
N THR A 265 -7.35 8.56 -7.75
CA THR A 265 -6.20 9.32 -8.24
C THR A 265 -6.59 10.21 -9.42
N ALA A 266 -7.32 9.69 -10.40
CA ALA A 266 -7.81 10.46 -11.55
C ALA A 266 -8.72 11.62 -11.11
N LEU A 267 -9.59 11.37 -10.13
CA LEU A 267 -10.45 12.41 -9.59
C LEU A 267 -9.65 13.54 -8.92
N GLN A 268 -8.61 13.20 -8.14
CA GLN A 268 -7.82 14.17 -7.39
C GLN A 268 -6.79 14.90 -8.27
N GLU A 269 -6.15 14.22 -9.20
CA GLU A 269 -5.00 14.76 -9.94
C GLU A 269 -5.35 15.23 -11.35
N CYS A 270 -6.42 14.70 -11.96
CA CYS A 270 -6.91 15.12 -13.28
C CYS A 270 -8.16 15.99 -13.16
N TRP A 271 -9.29 15.43 -12.71
CA TRP A 271 -10.60 16.05 -12.86
C TRP A 271 -10.81 17.26 -11.98
N ARG A 272 -10.53 17.16 -10.68
CA ARG A 272 -10.71 18.30 -9.77
C ARG A 272 -9.87 19.51 -10.19
N PRO A 273 -8.54 19.37 -10.45
CA PRO A 273 -7.74 20.48 -10.93
C PRO A 273 -8.22 21.02 -12.29
N ALA A 274 -8.64 20.15 -13.21
CA ALA A 274 -9.11 20.56 -14.53
C ALA A 274 -10.39 21.43 -14.42
N PHE A 275 -11.36 20.99 -13.64
CA PHE A 275 -12.62 21.73 -13.42
C PHE A 275 -12.43 23.02 -12.63
N HIS A 276 -11.40 23.14 -11.80
CA HIS A 276 -11.03 24.40 -11.15
C HIS A 276 -10.31 25.37 -12.07
N ARG A 277 -9.50 24.89 -13.01
CA ARG A 277 -8.72 25.74 -13.92
C ARG A 277 -9.56 26.38 -15.01
N ARG A 278 -10.55 25.64 -15.55
CA ARG A 278 -11.36 26.13 -16.70
C ARG A 278 -12.71 25.45 -16.76
N ARG A 279 -13.62 26.10 -17.48
CA ARG A 279 -14.89 25.48 -17.90
C ARG A 279 -14.68 24.70 -19.19
N PHE A 280 -15.38 23.58 -19.31
CA PHE A 280 -15.41 22.73 -20.50
C PHE A 280 -16.80 22.83 -21.13
N ASP A 281 -16.85 22.94 -22.43
CA ASP A 281 -18.06 22.99 -23.25
C ASP A 281 -18.15 21.84 -24.28
N ARG A 282 -17.02 21.16 -24.54
CA ARG A 282 -16.95 20.06 -25.51
C ARG A 282 -16.31 18.82 -24.89
N LEU A 283 -16.84 17.64 -25.26
CA LEU A 283 -16.30 16.35 -24.83
C LEU A 283 -14.84 16.15 -25.30
N THR A 284 -14.48 16.69 -26.47
CA THR A 284 -13.12 16.62 -27.00
C THR A 284 -12.08 17.29 -26.11
N GLN A 285 -12.44 18.39 -25.43
CA GLN A 285 -11.55 19.06 -24.47
C GLN A 285 -11.31 18.20 -23.22
N LEU A 286 -12.36 17.54 -22.71
CA LEU A 286 -12.23 16.60 -21.59
C LEU A 286 -11.38 15.38 -21.99
N ARG A 287 -11.56 14.86 -23.21
CA ARG A 287 -10.72 13.75 -23.73
C ARG A 287 -9.25 14.14 -23.78
N ALA A 288 -8.94 15.31 -24.32
CA ALA A 288 -7.58 15.81 -24.38
C ALA A 288 -6.93 15.97 -22.97
N GLU A 289 -7.72 16.43 -21.98
CA GLU A 289 -7.27 16.52 -20.59
C GLU A 289 -6.95 15.15 -20.02
N LEU A 290 -7.85 14.16 -20.20
CA LEU A 290 -7.64 12.79 -19.76
C LEU A 290 -6.41 12.15 -20.43
N ASP A 291 -6.27 12.28 -21.75
CA ASP A 291 -5.18 11.71 -22.51
C ASP A 291 -3.81 12.26 -22.05
N SER A 292 -3.71 13.58 -21.89
CA SER A 292 -2.52 14.24 -21.38
C SER A 292 -2.16 13.76 -19.95
N TRP A 293 -3.16 13.65 -19.10
CA TRP A 293 -2.95 13.15 -17.73
C TRP A 293 -2.57 11.67 -17.71
N LEU A 294 -3.20 10.81 -18.53
CA LEU A 294 -2.86 9.40 -18.64
C LEU A 294 -1.43 9.16 -19.11
N ILE A 295 -0.92 9.99 -20.04
CA ILE A 295 0.49 9.96 -20.41
C ILE A 295 1.36 10.23 -19.19
N THR A 296 1.07 11.28 -18.44
CA THR A 296 1.80 11.62 -17.21
C THR A 296 1.71 10.50 -16.16
N TYR A 297 0.52 9.97 -15.93
CA TYR A 297 0.28 8.86 -14.98
C TYR A 297 1.10 7.62 -15.34
N ASN A 298 1.08 7.22 -16.61
CA ASN A 298 1.75 6.00 -17.05
C ASN A 298 3.28 6.14 -17.17
N THR A 299 3.79 7.32 -17.46
CA THR A 299 5.22 7.49 -17.82
C THR A 299 6.04 8.30 -16.83
N ARG A 300 5.42 9.21 -16.08
CA ARG A 300 6.16 10.18 -15.24
C ARG A 300 5.79 10.10 -13.76
N ARG A 301 4.55 9.75 -13.44
CA ARG A 301 4.05 9.74 -12.06
C ARG A 301 4.59 8.55 -11.28
N PRO A 302 5.40 8.75 -10.22
CA PRO A 302 5.85 7.65 -9.37
C PRO A 302 4.69 7.13 -8.52
N ASN A 303 4.53 5.81 -8.45
CA ASN A 303 3.55 5.16 -7.61
C ASN A 303 4.24 4.61 -6.34
N ARG A 304 3.95 5.23 -5.19
CA ARG A 304 4.58 4.91 -3.90
C ARG A 304 3.93 3.75 -3.14
N SER A 305 3.08 2.95 -3.79
CA SER A 305 2.58 1.73 -3.15
C SER A 305 3.71 0.73 -2.92
N ASP A 306 3.55 -0.14 -1.89
CA ASP A 306 4.53 -1.19 -1.57
C ASP A 306 4.86 -2.07 -2.78
N PHE A 307 3.88 -2.30 -3.65
CA PHE A 307 4.04 -3.08 -4.87
C PHE A 307 4.87 -2.33 -5.94
N MET A 308 4.63 -1.05 -6.13
CA MET A 308 5.28 -0.26 -7.18
C MET A 308 6.63 0.33 -6.76
N GLN A 309 6.86 0.51 -5.45
CA GLN A 309 8.13 1.00 -4.88
C GLN A 309 8.64 2.30 -5.53
N GLY A 310 7.75 3.24 -5.82
CA GLY A 310 8.10 4.51 -6.46
C GLY A 310 8.30 4.46 -7.97
N ARG A 311 8.14 3.30 -8.60
CA ARG A 311 8.25 3.16 -10.07
C ARG A 311 7.00 3.68 -10.77
N THR A 312 7.16 4.09 -12.02
CA THR A 312 6.04 4.38 -12.91
C THR A 312 5.51 3.10 -13.56
N PRO A 313 4.25 3.05 -14.03
CA PRO A 313 3.73 1.93 -14.82
C PRO A 313 4.64 1.56 -16.01
N ARG A 314 5.18 2.55 -16.69
CA ARG A 314 6.12 2.33 -17.80
C ARG A 314 7.38 1.58 -17.38
N GLN A 315 7.99 2.00 -16.27
CA GLN A 315 9.20 1.35 -15.76
C GLN A 315 8.95 -0.11 -15.37
N VAL A 316 7.80 -0.41 -14.76
CA VAL A 316 7.44 -1.79 -14.43
C VAL A 316 7.20 -2.62 -15.69
N LEU A 317 6.50 -2.07 -16.68
CA LEU A 317 6.27 -2.74 -17.97
C LEU A 317 7.60 -3.04 -18.68
N ASP A 318 8.51 -2.07 -18.74
CA ASP A 318 9.80 -2.25 -19.41
C ASP A 318 10.69 -3.27 -18.68
N GLN A 319 10.61 -3.37 -17.34
CA GLN A 319 11.29 -4.41 -16.57
C GLN A 319 10.77 -5.82 -16.90
N HIS A 320 9.45 -5.98 -17.04
CA HIS A 320 8.87 -7.27 -17.44
C HIS A 320 9.31 -7.68 -18.84
N ARG A 321 9.35 -6.76 -19.78
CA ARG A 321 9.83 -7.02 -21.14
C ARG A 321 11.28 -7.47 -21.18
N LYS A 322 12.15 -6.84 -20.40
CA LYS A 322 13.57 -7.24 -20.30
C LYS A 322 13.74 -8.65 -19.73
N ARG A 323 12.88 -9.04 -18.75
CA ARG A 323 12.91 -10.39 -18.17
C ARG A 323 12.39 -11.48 -19.12
N GLN A 324 11.51 -11.13 -20.05
CA GLN A 324 11.01 -12.07 -21.05
C GLN A 324 11.97 -12.24 -22.23
N ALA A 325 12.87 -11.29 -22.44
CA ALA A 325 13.87 -11.29 -23.51
C ALA A 325 15.22 -11.88 -23.07
N ALA A 326 15.41 -12.10 -21.77
CA ALA A 326 16.60 -12.73 -21.16
C ALA A 326 16.35 -14.20 -20.87
#